data_d82b7d81ae6adfbd28d7cf35f3182a83
#
_entry.id   d82b7d81ae6adfbd28d7cf35f3182a83
#
_cell.length_a   1.000
_cell.length_b   1.000
_cell.length_c   1.000
_cell.angle_alpha   90.00
_cell.angle_beta   90.00
_cell.angle_gamma   90.00
#
_symmetry.space_group_name_H-M   'P 1'
#
loop_
_entity.id
_entity.type
_entity.pdbx_description
1 polymer ?
#
loop_
_entity_poly.entity_id
_entity_poly.type
_entity_poly.pdbx_seq_one_letter_code
_entity_poly.pdbx_strand_id
1 'polypeptide(L)'
;VHSRELFHEGMASRSCVHMEFDIKGTGITYQHGDHLGVWPSNPEPQVERFLSVLGLWEKRHTPISVKSLDPQLAKVPFPVPTTYEAIARYYLDINALASRQALSSFAIYAPHEAARAELLRLSKDRDYFRERVSDHSFKIAQVLQLVAGDSLADEDIPKSTHWSLPFDRIISCIPRLSPRYYSISSSPKLSPDHIHITVVGLRYTPPLAAVDTFGLASNFVSAVKMAMHNEIPALGDPRYGAPVYQLDGPKGKYMSTSDEGQKAVKVPIHVRRSTFRLPTSTKVPWSARARVWRLSALLCRNVCRRRAALATSWAPMH
;
A
#
# COMPACT_ATOMS: atom_id res chain seq x y z
N VAL A 1 -15.12 1.93 -8.21
CA VAL A 1 -14.54 0.65 -7.78
C VAL A 1 -15.68 -0.26 -7.32
N HIS A 2 -15.69 -1.51 -7.80
CA HIS A 2 -16.54 -2.57 -7.27
C HIS A 2 -15.65 -3.61 -6.59
N SER A 3 -16.15 -4.26 -5.54
CA SER A 3 -15.34 -5.21 -4.77
C SER A 3 -16.18 -6.30 -4.13
N ARG A 4 -15.57 -7.46 -3.93
CA ARG A 4 -16.16 -8.59 -3.19
C ARG A 4 -15.07 -9.40 -2.50
N GLU A 5 -15.43 -10.06 -1.39
CA GLU A 5 -14.60 -11.06 -0.74
C GLU A 5 -14.67 -12.37 -1.53
N LEU A 6 -13.53 -13.06 -1.69
CA LEU A 6 -13.45 -14.31 -2.44
C LEU A 6 -13.43 -15.56 -1.55
N PHE A 7 -13.06 -15.42 -0.29
CA PHE A 7 -13.00 -16.52 0.67
C PHE A 7 -13.81 -16.16 1.92
N HIS A 8 -14.69 -17.04 2.32
CA HIS A 8 -15.53 -16.93 3.50
C HIS A 8 -14.96 -17.72 4.68
N GLU A 9 -15.57 -17.50 5.83
CA GLU A 9 -15.25 -18.12 7.12
C GLU A 9 -14.93 -19.60 7.05
N GLY A 10 -13.92 -20.01 7.80
CA GLY A 10 -13.54 -21.41 8.03
C GLY A 10 -12.40 -21.92 7.16
N MET A 11 -12.01 -21.26 6.08
CA MET A 11 -10.92 -21.75 5.23
C MET A 11 -9.60 -20.99 5.37
N ALA A 12 -9.54 -19.82 5.98
CA ALA A 12 -8.32 -19.07 5.89
C ALA A 12 -8.10 -18.07 7.02
N SER A 13 -6.91 -18.13 7.57
CA SER A 13 -6.23 -17.02 8.22
C SER A 13 -5.94 -15.82 7.28
N ARG A 14 -6.53 -15.76 6.07
CA ARG A 14 -6.23 -14.77 5.04
C ARG A 14 -7.49 -14.26 4.36
N SER A 15 -7.58 -12.94 4.25
CA SER A 15 -8.58 -12.26 3.42
C SER A 15 -8.11 -12.19 1.96
N CYS A 16 -9.02 -12.37 1.02
CA CYS A 16 -8.75 -12.26 -0.41
C CYS A 16 -9.86 -11.45 -1.09
N VAL A 17 -9.51 -10.29 -1.60
CA VAL A 17 -10.44 -9.32 -2.18
C VAL A 17 -10.29 -9.30 -3.70
N HIS A 18 -11.41 -9.37 -4.40
CA HIS A 18 -11.53 -9.05 -5.82
C HIS A 18 -11.94 -7.58 -5.96
N MET A 19 -11.16 -6.81 -6.70
CA MET A 19 -11.41 -5.39 -6.94
C MET A 19 -11.58 -5.13 -8.43
N GLU A 20 -12.58 -4.33 -8.76
CA GLU A 20 -12.87 -3.87 -10.12
C GLU A 20 -12.75 -2.35 -10.17
N PHE A 21 -11.89 -1.85 -11.03
CA PHE A 21 -11.65 -0.41 -11.21
C PHE A 21 -12.30 0.04 -12.51
N ASP A 22 -13.23 0.97 -12.42
CA ASP A 22 -13.77 1.65 -13.59
C ASP A 22 -12.72 2.63 -14.13
N ILE A 23 -12.34 2.44 -15.38
CA ILE A 23 -11.37 3.27 -16.11
C ILE A 23 -12.02 4.04 -17.27
N LYS A 24 -13.34 3.99 -17.39
CA LYS A 24 -14.07 4.70 -18.44
C LYS A 24 -13.77 6.19 -18.42
N GLY A 25 -13.47 6.77 -19.56
CA GLY A 25 -13.14 8.20 -19.71
C GLY A 25 -11.77 8.62 -19.18
N THR A 26 -10.95 7.70 -18.64
CA THR A 26 -9.59 8.01 -18.14
C THR A 26 -8.50 7.97 -19.20
N GLY A 27 -8.77 7.42 -20.37
CA GLY A 27 -7.76 7.15 -21.40
C GLY A 27 -6.82 5.99 -21.09
N ILE A 28 -6.99 5.30 -19.95
CA ILE A 28 -6.18 4.14 -19.58
C ILE A 28 -6.54 2.96 -20.47
N THR A 29 -5.53 2.31 -21.04
CA THR A 29 -5.67 1.07 -21.80
C THR A 29 -4.79 -0.01 -21.20
N TYR A 30 -5.21 -1.27 -21.29
CA TYR A 30 -4.46 -2.40 -20.75
C TYR A 30 -4.56 -3.63 -21.66
N GLN A 31 -3.69 -4.59 -21.45
CA GLN A 31 -3.75 -5.91 -22.05
C GLN A 31 -3.71 -6.99 -20.97
N HIS A 32 -4.21 -8.17 -21.28
CA HIS A 32 -4.07 -9.32 -20.39
C HIS A 32 -2.59 -9.60 -20.10
N GLY A 33 -2.26 -9.89 -18.84
CA GLY A 33 -0.89 -10.07 -18.38
C GLY A 33 -0.18 -8.80 -17.94
N ASP A 34 -0.74 -7.62 -18.18
CA ASP A 34 -0.23 -6.37 -17.59
C ASP A 34 -0.44 -6.33 -16.07
N HIS A 35 0.22 -5.39 -15.41
CA HIS A 35 0.09 -5.17 -13.99
C HIS A 35 -0.59 -3.83 -13.72
N LEU A 36 -1.45 -3.82 -12.71
CA LEU A 36 -2.00 -2.60 -12.14
C LEU A 36 -1.15 -2.15 -10.96
N GLY A 37 -0.55 -0.98 -11.06
CA GLY A 37 0.09 -0.28 -9.94
C GLY A 37 -0.98 0.47 -9.14
N VAL A 38 -1.12 0.12 -7.86
CA VAL A 38 -2.01 0.80 -6.91
C VAL A 38 -1.16 1.61 -5.95
N TRP A 39 -1.45 2.90 -5.83
CA TRP A 39 -0.81 3.80 -4.88
C TRP A 39 -1.59 3.80 -3.57
N PRO A 40 -1.05 3.19 -2.49
CA PRO A 40 -1.71 3.22 -1.18
C PRO A 40 -1.47 4.56 -0.49
N SER A 41 -2.21 4.82 0.57
CA SER A 41 -1.85 5.80 1.59
C SER A 41 -1.27 5.11 2.82
N ASN A 42 -0.53 5.85 3.65
CA ASN A 42 -0.15 5.36 4.97
C ASN A 42 -1.36 5.40 5.91
N PRO A 43 -1.49 4.42 6.83
CA PRO A 43 -2.61 4.38 7.77
C PRO A 43 -2.53 5.49 8.81
N GLU A 44 -3.69 5.92 9.30
CA GLU A 44 -3.84 7.03 10.24
C GLU A 44 -2.94 6.93 11.48
N PRO A 45 -2.91 5.81 12.22
CA PRO A 45 -2.09 5.73 13.42
C PRO A 45 -0.59 5.89 13.15
N GLN A 46 -0.12 5.48 11.96
CA GLN A 46 1.28 5.63 11.57
C GLN A 46 1.62 7.08 11.20
N VAL A 47 0.68 7.79 10.55
CA VAL A 47 0.84 9.22 10.23
C VAL A 47 0.86 10.05 11.50
N GLU A 48 -0.07 9.78 12.43
CA GLU A 48 -0.13 10.45 13.73
C GLU A 48 1.15 10.23 14.53
N ARG A 49 1.55 8.97 14.71
CA ARG A 49 2.80 8.61 15.41
C ARG A 49 4.02 9.31 14.80
N PHE A 50 4.14 9.26 13.48
CA PHE A 50 5.26 9.87 12.78
C PHE A 50 5.33 11.39 13.00
N LEU A 51 4.22 12.09 12.83
CA LEU A 51 4.17 13.54 13.01
C LEU A 51 4.29 13.97 14.48
N SER A 52 3.76 13.17 15.42
CA SER A 52 3.91 13.45 16.87
C SER A 52 5.35 13.35 17.32
N VAL A 53 6.06 12.28 16.94
CA VAL A 53 7.49 12.12 17.21
C VAL A 53 8.32 13.28 16.66
N LEU A 54 7.92 13.86 15.54
CA LEU A 54 8.57 15.01 14.93
C LEU A 54 8.11 16.36 15.52
N GLY A 55 7.16 16.37 16.45
CA GLY A 55 6.56 17.61 17.00
C GLY A 55 5.77 18.41 15.94
N LEU A 56 5.28 17.73 14.89
CA LEU A 56 4.59 18.35 13.76
C LEU A 56 3.08 18.06 13.74
N TRP A 57 2.55 17.27 14.66
CA TRP A 57 1.14 16.88 14.65
C TRP A 57 0.20 18.10 14.70
N GLU A 58 0.44 19.04 15.58
CA GLU A 58 -0.38 20.27 15.69
C GLU A 58 -0.28 21.17 14.44
N LYS A 59 0.83 21.08 13.72
CA LYS A 59 1.11 21.84 12.50
C LYS A 59 0.84 21.05 11.22
N ARG A 60 0.24 19.85 11.31
CA ARG A 60 0.10 18.91 10.20
C ARG A 60 -0.58 19.48 8.96
N HIS A 61 -1.52 20.39 9.14
CA HIS A 61 -2.25 21.04 8.06
C HIS A 61 -1.62 22.34 7.55
N THR A 62 -0.50 22.79 8.16
CA THR A 62 0.18 24.01 7.73
C THR A 62 0.68 23.87 6.28
N PRO A 63 0.33 24.78 5.37
CA PRO A 63 0.87 24.76 4.02
C PRO A 63 2.36 25.03 4.00
N ILE A 64 3.09 24.18 3.33
CA ILE A 64 4.54 24.30 3.15
C ILE A 64 4.93 24.24 1.69
N SER A 65 6.02 24.90 1.35
CA SER A 65 6.64 24.83 0.03
C SER A 65 8.06 24.30 0.17
N VAL A 66 8.35 23.19 -0.50
CA VAL A 66 9.68 22.59 -0.55
C VAL A 66 10.30 22.92 -1.90
N LYS A 67 11.52 23.44 -1.89
CA LYS A 67 12.29 23.74 -3.10
C LYS A 67 13.56 22.91 -3.14
N SER A 68 13.92 22.39 -4.29
CA SER A 68 15.24 21.80 -4.49
C SER A 68 16.29 22.90 -4.53
N LEU A 69 17.42 22.68 -3.86
CA LEU A 69 18.58 23.55 -3.96
C LEU A 69 19.25 23.43 -5.33
N ASP A 70 19.16 22.27 -5.95
CA ASP A 70 19.61 22.03 -7.33
C ASP A 70 18.51 21.30 -8.12
N PRO A 71 17.65 22.05 -8.86
CA PRO A 71 16.57 21.48 -9.64
C PRO A 71 17.03 20.58 -10.80
N GLN A 72 18.30 20.66 -11.21
CA GLN A 72 18.85 19.80 -12.26
C GLN A 72 19.20 18.43 -11.73
N LEU A 73 19.69 18.34 -10.49
CA LEU A 73 20.08 17.08 -9.86
C LEU A 73 18.94 16.41 -9.11
N ALA A 74 18.07 17.18 -8.46
CA ALA A 74 17.01 16.65 -7.63
C ALA A 74 15.69 17.39 -7.84
N LYS A 75 14.66 16.65 -8.21
CA LYS A 75 13.28 17.16 -8.27
C LYS A 75 12.58 16.91 -6.95
N VAL A 76 11.77 17.87 -6.49
CA VAL A 76 10.88 17.68 -5.35
C VAL A 76 9.91 16.53 -5.66
N PRO A 77 9.81 15.51 -4.78
CA PRO A 77 9.11 14.27 -5.08
C PRO A 77 7.57 14.35 -5.01
N PHE A 78 7.02 15.49 -4.70
CA PHE A 78 5.59 15.70 -4.49
C PHE A 78 5.17 17.10 -4.96
N PRO A 79 3.87 17.33 -5.20
CA PRO A 79 3.34 18.65 -5.55
C PRO A 79 3.57 19.68 -4.44
N VAL A 80 3.85 20.92 -4.82
CA VAL A 80 3.98 22.07 -3.92
C VAL A 80 3.05 23.19 -4.39
N PRO A 81 2.38 23.92 -3.49
CA PRO A 81 2.42 23.79 -2.01
C PRO A 81 1.76 22.49 -1.53
N THR A 82 2.11 22.04 -0.32
CA THR A 82 1.61 20.83 0.32
C THR A 82 1.54 21.01 1.86
N THR A 83 1.19 19.96 2.60
CA THR A 83 1.18 19.96 4.07
C THR A 83 2.06 18.83 4.62
N TYR A 84 2.49 18.92 5.89
CA TYR A 84 3.23 17.84 6.54
C TYR A 84 2.45 16.52 6.51
N GLU A 85 1.13 16.59 6.79
CA GLU A 85 0.27 15.41 6.74
C GLU A 85 0.20 14.79 5.34
N ALA A 86 0.00 15.60 4.30
CA ALA A 86 -0.07 15.09 2.93
C ALA A 86 1.24 14.38 2.52
N ILE A 87 2.40 14.93 2.93
CA ILE A 87 3.69 14.31 2.67
C ILE A 87 3.81 12.96 3.41
N ALA A 88 3.50 12.93 4.70
CA ALA A 88 3.57 11.73 5.51
C ALA A 88 2.56 10.66 5.03
N ARG A 89 1.35 11.05 4.63
CA ARG A 89 0.28 10.14 4.25
C ARG A 89 0.46 9.55 2.84
N TYR A 90 0.90 10.35 1.87
CA TYR A 90 0.84 9.97 0.45
C TYR A 90 2.17 9.85 -0.25
N TYR A 91 3.26 10.40 0.30
CA TYR A 91 4.49 10.52 -0.45
C TYR A 91 5.71 9.86 0.18
N LEU A 92 5.77 9.71 1.49
CA LEU A 92 6.86 9.04 2.20
C LEU A 92 6.44 7.63 2.64
N ASP A 93 7.31 6.64 2.48
CA ASP A 93 7.06 5.26 2.95
C ASP A 93 7.44 5.14 4.44
N ILE A 94 6.64 5.82 5.30
CA ILE A 94 6.84 5.79 6.75
C ILE A 94 6.45 4.44 7.37
N ASN A 95 5.78 3.58 6.61
CA ASN A 95 5.39 2.24 7.03
C ASN A 95 6.43 1.17 6.65
N ALA A 96 7.50 1.53 5.96
CA ALA A 96 8.62 0.65 5.72
C ALA A 96 9.40 0.36 7.02
N LEU A 97 10.12 -0.76 7.03
CA LEU A 97 11.09 -1.05 8.08
C LEU A 97 12.11 0.10 8.18
N ALA A 98 12.46 0.51 9.40
CA ALA A 98 13.47 1.54 9.61
C ALA A 98 14.80 1.17 8.94
N SER A 99 15.44 2.14 8.29
CA SER A 99 16.70 1.95 7.58
C SER A 99 17.88 2.33 8.50
N ARG A 100 18.91 1.48 8.59
CA ARG A 100 20.13 1.76 9.37
C ARG A 100 20.81 3.06 8.95
N GLN A 101 20.77 3.39 7.67
CA GLN A 101 21.30 4.66 7.14
C GLN A 101 20.50 5.87 7.66
N ALA A 102 19.18 5.78 7.68
CA ALA A 102 18.34 6.84 8.24
C ALA A 102 18.63 7.02 9.74
N LEU A 103 18.74 5.91 10.51
CA LEU A 103 19.08 5.99 11.94
C LEU A 103 20.43 6.68 12.19
N SER A 104 21.45 6.35 11.40
CA SER A 104 22.75 7.04 11.48
C SER A 104 22.63 8.54 11.22
N SER A 105 21.83 8.93 10.20
CA SER A 105 21.63 10.33 9.83
C SER A 105 20.84 11.12 10.89
N PHE A 106 19.97 10.44 11.63
CA PHE A 106 19.13 11.08 12.67
C PHE A 106 19.83 11.16 14.03
N ALA A 107 20.91 10.41 14.25
CA ALA A 107 21.60 10.35 15.54
C ALA A 107 22.09 11.71 16.06
N ILE A 108 22.48 12.63 15.17
CA ILE A 108 22.93 13.97 15.56
C ILE A 108 21.80 14.87 16.12
N TYR A 109 20.55 14.50 15.89
CA TYR A 109 19.36 15.21 16.34
C TYR A 109 18.68 14.54 17.54
N ALA A 110 19.34 13.55 18.14
CA ALA A 110 18.80 12.80 19.27
C ALA A 110 18.52 13.73 20.47
N PRO A 111 17.40 13.52 21.18
CA PRO A 111 17.00 14.37 22.30
C PRO A 111 17.97 14.32 23.50
N HIS A 112 18.71 13.21 23.63
CA HIS A 112 19.72 13.01 24.68
C HIS A 112 20.80 12.01 24.22
N GLU A 113 21.93 11.99 24.91
CA GLU A 113 23.11 11.22 24.49
C GLU A 113 22.87 9.71 24.47
N ALA A 114 22.05 9.18 25.38
CA ALA A 114 21.72 7.74 25.37
C ALA A 114 20.97 7.35 24.09
N ALA A 115 20.01 8.14 23.64
CA ALA A 115 19.29 7.92 22.37
C ALA A 115 20.24 8.01 21.18
N ARG A 116 21.18 8.95 21.20
CA ARG A 116 22.21 9.09 20.18
C ARG A 116 23.10 7.87 20.09
N ALA A 117 23.63 7.40 21.23
CA ALA A 117 24.49 6.23 21.30
C ALA A 117 23.77 4.97 20.78
N GLU A 118 22.50 4.81 21.17
CA GLU A 118 21.67 3.68 20.72
C GLU A 118 21.39 3.72 19.20
N LEU A 119 21.06 4.88 18.64
CA LEU A 119 20.90 5.02 17.18
C LEU A 119 22.19 4.68 16.43
N LEU A 120 23.33 5.15 16.91
CA LEU A 120 24.64 4.84 16.31
C LEU A 120 24.96 3.36 16.41
N ARG A 121 24.64 2.70 17.53
CA ARG A 121 24.80 1.25 17.69
C ARG A 121 23.91 0.49 16.71
N LEU A 122 22.63 0.80 16.66
CA LEU A 122 21.68 0.20 15.70
C LEU A 122 22.11 0.39 14.24
N SER A 123 22.73 1.52 13.91
CA SER A 123 23.19 1.78 12.54
C SER A 123 24.43 0.96 12.16
N LYS A 124 25.32 0.66 13.09
CA LYS A 124 26.60 -0.01 12.85
C LYS A 124 26.50 -1.53 12.98
N ASP A 125 25.84 -2.01 14.03
CA ASP A 125 25.73 -3.43 14.36
C ASP A 125 24.48 -4.03 13.66
N ARG A 126 24.73 -4.94 12.69
CA ARG A 126 23.68 -5.57 11.90
C ARG A 126 22.84 -6.57 12.70
N ASP A 127 23.48 -7.34 13.56
CA ASP A 127 22.79 -8.38 14.33
C ASP A 127 21.96 -7.74 15.45
N TYR A 128 22.52 -6.73 16.11
CA TYR A 128 21.78 -5.93 17.08
C TYR A 128 20.58 -5.21 16.44
N PHE A 129 20.73 -4.64 15.25
CA PHE A 129 19.62 -4.04 14.51
C PHE A 129 18.56 -5.08 14.16
N ARG A 130 18.94 -6.27 13.73
CA ARG A 130 17.99 -7.33 13.42
C ARG A 130 17.16 -7.68 14.64
N GLU A 131 17.79 -7.99 15.76
CA GLU A 131 17.14 -8.38 17.00
C GLU A 131 16.23 -7.25 17.54
N ARG A 132 16.73 -6.01 17.58
CA ARG A 132 16.01 -4.88 18.22
C ARG A 132 14.98 -4.20 17.33
N VAL A 133 15.08 -4.32 16.01
CA VAL A 133 14.25 -3.56 15.06
C VAL A 133 13.59 -4.47 14.02
N SER A 134 14.39 -5.29 13.29
CA SER A 134 13.84 -6.04 12.16
C SER A 134 12.90 -7.14 12.60
N ASP A 135 13.27 -7.91 13.62
CA ASP A 135 12.47 -9.04 14.12
C ASP A 135 11.19 -8.59 14.84
N HIS A 136 11.09 -7.29 15.17
CA HIS A 136 9.87 -6.62 15.61
C HIS A 136 9.12 -5.91 14.48
N SER A 137 9.72 -5.77 13.31
CA SER A 137 9.17 -5.01 12.18
C SER A 137 8.90 -3.53 12.48
N PHE A 138 9.71 -2.90 13.34
CA PHE A 138 9.52 -1.51 13.76
C PHE A 138 9.75 -0.52 12.62
N LYS A 139 8.85 0.46 12.53
CA LYS A 139 8.91 1.60 11.61
C LYS A 139 9.81 2.68 12.19
N ILE A 140 10.20 3.63 11.36
CA ILE A 140 11.13 4.69 11.78
C ILE A 140 10.64 5.46 13.03
N ALA A 141 9.36 5.84 13.10
CA ALA A 141 8.82 6.55 14.25
C ALA A 141 8.85 5.70 15.54
N GLN A 142 8.55 4.39 15.44
CA GLN A 142 8.63 3.47 16.56
C GLN A 142 10.07 3.30 17.08
N VAL A 143 11.05 3.26 16.18
CA VAL A 143 12.46 3.21 16.59
C VAL A 143 12.87 4.49 17.31
N LEU A 144 12.45 5.65 16.82
CA LEU A 144 12.73 6.93 17.49
C LEU A 144 12.10 7.00 18.89
N GLN A 145 10.86 6.54 19.07
CA GLN A 145 10.23 6.43 20.39
C GLN A 145 11.00 5.47 21.30
N LEU A 146 11.32 4.25 20.78
CA LEU A 146 12.02 3.23 21.55
C LEU A 146 13.35 3.73 22.12
N VAL A 147 14.16 4.40 21.30
CA VAL A 147 15.48 4.90 21.72
C VAL A 147 15.38 6.15 22.60
N ALA A 148 14.28 6.88 22.52
CA ALA A 148 13.99 7.99 23.46
C ALA A 148 13.49 7.49 24.83
N GLY A 149 13.13 6.21 24.95
CA GLY A 149 12.55 5.64 26.16
C GLY A 149 11.04 5.77 26.27
N ASP A 150 10.36 6.13 25.16
CA ASP A 150 8.92 6.28 25.12
C ASP A 150 8.19 4.93 25.01
N SER A 151 6.92 4.93 25.44
CA SER A 151 6.00 3.83 25.19
C SER A 151 5.64 3.71 23.70
N LEU A 152 5.47 2.48 23.22
CA LEU A 152 5.02 2.21 21.85
C LEU A 152 3.50 2.02 21.74
N ALA A 153 2.76 2.13 22.84
CA ALA A 153 1.30 2.03 22.85
C ALA A 153 0.67 3.19 22.04
N ASP A 154 -0.44 2.92 21.38
CA ASP A 154 -1.08 3.94 20.53
C ASP A 154 -1.68 5.08 21.36
N GLU A 155 -2.16 4.80 22.58
CA GLU A 155 -2.63 5.81 23.52
C GLU A 155 -1.56 6.79 24.02
N ASP A 156 -0.30 6.41 23.92
CA ASP A 156 0.83 7.24 24.36
C ASP A 156 1.46 8.05 23.22
N ILE A 157 0.98 7.93 22.00
CA ILE A 157 1.49 8.70 20.84
C ILE A 157 1.57 10.20 21.14
N PRO A 158 0.54 10.86 21.74
CA PRO A 158 0.61 12.30 22.02
C PRO A 158 1.67 12.71 23.04
N LYS A 159 2.18 11.75 23.83
CA LYS A 159 3.20 11.98 24.88
C LYS A 159 4.62 11.70 24.39
N SER A 160 4.79 11.35 23.11
CA SER A 160 6.09 11.00 22.54
C SER A 160 7.09 12.13 22.65
N THR A 161 8.34 11.80 22.93
CA THR A 161 9.47 12.74 22.92
C THR A 161 9.62 13.35 21.52
N HIS A 162 9.64 14.67 21.43
CA HIS A 162 9.77 15.38 20.17
C HIS A 162 11.22 15.38 19.69
N TRP A 163 11.43 14.97 18.47
CA TRP A 163 12.70 14.99 17.76
C TRP A 163 12.80 16.23 16.89
N SER A 164 13.76 17.12 17.15
CA SER A 164 14.00 18.32 16.34
C SER A 164 14.71 18.00 15.03
N LEU A 165 14.15 17.08 14.24
CA LEU A 165 14.68 16.66 12.94
C LEU A 165 14.32 17.70 11.88
N PRO A 166 15.31 18.26 11.14
CA PRO A 166 15.02 19.10 9.98
C PRO A 166 14.23 18.34 8.92
N PHE A 167 13.18 18.94 8.39
CA PHE A 167 12.25 18.25 7.48
C PHE A 167 12.89 17.88 6.16
N ASP A 168 13.89 18.62 5.69
CA ASP A 168 14.71 18.27 4.51
C ASP A 168 15.47 16.96 4.70
N ARG A 169 15.96 16.69 5.92
CA ARG A 169 16.61 15.42 6.27
C ARG A 169 15.63 14.26 6.25
N ILE A 170 14.41 14.50 6.74
CA ILE A 170 13.35 13.50 6.69
C ILE A 170 13.05 13.11 5.24
N ILE A 171 12.82 14.09 4.37
CA ILE A 171 12.54 13.87 2.95
C ILE A 171 13.70 13.15 2.24
N SER A 172 14.93 13.41 2.65
CA SER A 172 16.13 12.83 2.03
C SER A 172 16.40 11.40 2.50
N CYS A 173 16.05 11.06 3.75
CA CYS A 173 16.39 9.77 4.38
C CYS A 173 15.26 8.74 4.30
N ILE A 174 13.99 9.18 4.21
CA ILE A 174 12.86 8.26 4.12
C ILE A 174 12.52 8.04 2.64
N PRO A 175 12.40 6.77 2.18
CA PRO A 175 12.09 6.48 0.79
C PRO A 175 10.70 6.97 0.42
N ARG A 176 10.49 7.19 -0.88
CA ARG A 176 9.17 7.54 -1.41
C ARG A 176 8.22 6.36 -1.33
N LEU A 177 6.98 6.65 -1.00
CA LEU A 177 5.92 5.68 -1.11
C LEU A 177 5.79 5.23 -2.56
N SER A 178 5.86 3.93 -2.78
CA SER A 178 5.85 3.32 -4.11
C SER A 178 4.56 2.53 -4.33
N PRO A 179 4.05 2.48 -5.57
CA PRO A 179 2.88 1.66 -5.88
C PRO A 179 3.19 0.18 -5.69
N ARG A 180 2.19 -0.60 -5.37
CA ARG A 180 2.28 -2.07 -5.37
C ARG A 180 1.59 -2.63 -6.61
N TYR A 181 2.25 -3.58 -7.25
CA TYR A 181 1.80 -4.13 -8.53
C TYR A 181 1.01 -5.42 -8.33
N TYR A 182 -0.15 -5.46 -8.95
CA TYR A 182 -1.04 -6.61 -8.97
C TYR A 182 -1.27 -7.05 -10.41
N SER A 183 -1.23 -8.35 -10.67
CA SER A 183 -1.54 -8.88 -12.00
C SER A 183 -3.00 -8.59 -12.34
N ILE A 184 -3.23 -8.03 -13.52
CA ILE A 184 -4.58 -7.80 -14.04
C ILE A 184 -5.23 -9.13 -14.36
N SER A 185 -6.41 -9.37 -13.79
CA SER A 185 -7.20 -10.61 -13.96
C SER A 185 -8.35 -10.48 -14.95
N SER A 186 -8.60 -9.28 -15.50
CA SER A 186 -9.58 -9.04 -16.56
C SER A 186 -8.97 -9.13 -17.95
N SER A 187 -9.85 -9.25 -18.95
CA SER A 187 -9.49 -9.16 -20.36
C SER A 187 -10.13 -7.93 -20.96
N PRO A 188 -9.41 -7.06 -21.68
CA PRO A 188 -9.99 -5.89 -22.32
C PRO A 188 -11.03 -6.22 -23.40
N LYS A 189 -11.01 -7.47 -23.92
CA LYS A 189 -12.04 -7.96 -24.84
C LYS A 189 -13.40 -8.21 -24.16
N LEU A 190 -13.39 -8.44 -22.84
CA LEU A 190 -14.58 -8.69 -22.03
C LEU A 190 -15.01 -7.47 -21.25
N SER A 191 -14.04 -6.74 -20.74
CA SER A 191 -14.21 -5.61 -19.83
C SER A 191 -13.28 -4.48 -20.28
N PRO A 192 -13.60 -3.79 -21.39
CA PRO A 192 -12.73 -2.73 -21.92
C PRO A 192 -12.58 -1.56 -20.95
N ASP A 193 -13.64 -1.25 -20.22
CA ASP A 193 -13.73 -0.10 -19.31
C ASP A 193 -13.43 -0.45 -17.84
N HIS A 194 -13.09 -1.73 -17.53
CA HIS A 194 -12.85 -2.17 -16.16
C HIS A 194 -11.58 -3.00 -16.05
N ILE A 195 -10.76 -2.67 -15.06
CA ILE A 195 -9.59 -3.46 -14.68
C ILE A 195 -9.90 -4.24 -13.41
N HIS A 196 -9.70 -5.55 -13.44
CA HIS A 196 -9.90 -6.41 -12.28
C HIS A 196 -8.56 -6.89 -11.73
N ILE A 197 -8.43 -6.89 -10.41
CA ILE A 197 -7.31 -7.50 -9.70
C ILE A 197 -7.81 -8.36 -8.54
N THR A 198 -6.96 -9.28 -8.11
CA THR A 198 -7.18 -10.09 -6.91
C THR A 198 -6.07 -9.80 -5.93
N VAL A 199 -6.43 -9.40 -4.72
CA VAL A 199 -5.50 -8.98 -3.67
C VAL A 199 -5.68 -9.87 -2.44
N VAL A 200 -4.60 -10.50 -2.00
CA VAL A 200 -4.57 -11.24 -0.73
C VAL A 200 -4.07 -10.28 0.34
N GLY A 201 -4.85 -10.12 1.41
CA GLY A 201 -4.47 -9.35 2.58
C GLY A 201 -3.21 -9.94 3.23
N LEU A 202 -2.17 -9.14 3.39
CA LEU A 202 -0.95 -9.56 4.08
C LEU A 202 -1.07 -9.22 5.56
N ARG A 203 -1.07 -10.26 6.39
CA ARG A 203 -0.98 -10.18 7.85
C ARG A 203 -0.01 -11.25 8.32
N TYR A 204 0.90 -10.91 9.19
CA TYR A 204 1.84 -11.85 9.81
C TYR A 204 2.35 -11.30 11.14
N THR A 205 2.71 -12.20 12.06
CA THR A 205 3.36 -11.83 13.31
C THR A 205 4.87 -11.91 13.11
N PRO A 206 5.64 -10.80 13.25
CA PRO A 206 7.09 -10.85 13.21
C PRO A 206 7.65 -11.71 14.37
N PRO A 207 8.89 -12.27 14.23
CA PRO A 207 9.41 -13.26 15.18
C PRO A 207 9.41 -12.84 16.65
N LEU A 208 9.66 -11.59 16.96
CA LEU A 208 9.71 -11.04 18.32
C LEU A 208 8.60 -10.02 18.61
N ALA A 209 7.66 -9.80 17.69
CA ALA A 209 6.58 -8.85 17.91
C ALA A 209 5.41 -9.47 18.69
N ALA A 210 4.83 -8.69 19.60
CA ALA A 210 3.60 -9.05 20.30
C ALA A 210 2.33 -8.82 19.46
N VAL A 211 2.42 -8.06 18.36
CA VAL A 211 1.30 -7.67 17.52
C VAL A 211 1.57 -7.97 16.05
N ASP A 212 0.49 -8.18 15.31
CA ASP A 212 0.58 -8.47 13.90
C ASP A 212 1.01 -7.25 13.07
N THR A 213 1.75 -7.53 12.02
CA THR A 213 2.10 -6.55 10.97
C THR A 213 1.18 -6.75 9.77
N PHE A 214 0.61 -5.65 9.31
CA PHE A 214 -0.27 -5.61 8.15
C PHE A 214 0.46 -5.01 6.94
N GLY A 215 0.34 -5.68 5.79
CA GLY A 215 0.92 -5.17 4.54
C GLY A 215 0.21 -3.90 4.08
N LEU A 216 0.97 -2.85 3.77
CA LEU A 216 0.43 -1.52 3.48
C LEU A 216 -0.63 -1.52 2.37
N ALA A 217 -0.27 -1.91 1.16
CA ALA A 217 -1.17 -1.78 0.01
C ALA A 217 -2.30 -2.82 0.00
N SER A 218 -2.06 -4.04 0.48
CA SER A 218 -3.10 -5.06 0.52
C SER A 218 -4.19 -4.71 1.54
N ASN A 219 -3.80 -4.13 2.68
CA ASN A 219 -4.77 -3.69 3.69
C ASN A 219 -5.41 -2.35 3.33
N PHE A 220 -4.72 -1.46 2.61
CA PHE A 220 -5.35 -0.29 2.00
C PHE A 220 -6.48 -0.69 1.04
N VAL A 221 -6.25 -1.66 0.14
CA VAL A 221 -7.28 -2.18 -0.76
C VAL A 221 -8.44 -2.81 0.03
N SER A 222 -8.14 -3.55 1.09
CA SER A 222 -9.15 -4.11 1.99
C SER A 222 -9.96 -3.01 2.69
N ALA A 223 -9.31 -1.94 3.15
CA ALA A 223 -9.98 -0.80 3.77
C ALA A 223 -10.91 -0.08 2.79
N VAL A 224 -10.48 0.10 1.52
CA VAL A 224 -11.34 0.63 0.45
C VAL A 224 -12.59 -0.25 0.29
N LYS A 225 -12.44 -1.57 0.22
CA LYS A 225 -13.58 -2.51 0.14
C LYS A 225 -14.50 -2.37 1.35
N MET A 226 -13.96 -2.38 2.55
CA MET A 226 -14.75 -2.24 3.78
C MET A 226 -15.53 -0.92 3.81
N ALA A 227 -14.89 0.19 3.42
CA ALA A 227 -15.55 1.50 3.37
C ALA A 227 -16.70 1.56 2.34
N MET A 228 -16.53 0.90 1.18
CA MET A 228 -17.58 0.84 0.15
C MET A 228 -18.81 0.06 0.61
N HIS A 229 -18.61 -0.99 1.42
CA HIS A 229 -19.68 -1.88 1.87
C HIS A 229 -20.13 -1.61 3.32
N ASN A 230 -19.58 -0.59 4.00
CA ASN A 230 -19.80 -0.31 5.43
C ASN A 230 -19.51 -1.54 6.31
N GLU A 231 -18.48 -2.31 5.98
CA GLU A 231 -18.11 -3.50 6.74
C GLU A 231 -17.28 -3.14 7.97
N ILE A 232 -17.59 -3.79 9.09
CA ILE A 232 -16.80 -3.72 10.33
C ILE A 232 -16.35 -5.14 10.64
N PRO A 233 -15.04 -5.44 10.59
CA PRO A 233 -14.54 -6.77 10.91
C PRO A 233 -14.84 -7.17 12.35
N ALA A 234 -15.41 -8.36 12.53
CA ALA A 234 -15.63 -8.94 13.85
C ALA A 234 -14.35 -9.61 14.40
N LEU A 235 -14.33 -9.91 15.70
CA LEU A 235 -13.26 -10.69 16.30
C LEU A 235 -13.15 -12.06 15.60
N GLY A 236 -11.92 -12.43 15.20
CA GLY A 236 -11.67 -13.66 14.43
C GLY A 236 -11.63 -13.45 12.91
N ASP A 237 -12.12 -12.32 12.38
CA ASP A 237 -11.93 -11.96 10.98
C ASP A 237 -10.42 -11.67 10.70
N PRO A 238 -9.84 -12.16 9.60
CA PRO A 238 -8.45 -11.85 9.24
C PRO A 238 -8.14 -10.35 9.12
N ARG A 239 -9.16 -9.53 8.94
CA ARG A 239 -9.06 -8.06 8.85
C ARG A 239 -9.22 -7.36 10.20
N TYR A 240 -9.60 -8.09 11.26
CA TYR A 240 -9.75 -7.51 12.59
C TYR A 240 -8.42 -6.96 13.10
N GLY A 241 -8.45 -5.75 13.65
CA GLY A 241 -7.25 -5.02 14.10
C GLY A 241 -6.41 -4.43 12.97
N ALA A 242 -6.86 -4.51 11.70
CA ALA A 242 -6.19 -3.83 10.60
C ALA A 242 -6.22 -2.31 10.82
N PRO A 243 -5.12 -1.60 10.47
CA PRO A 243 -5.03 -0.17 10.70
C PRO A 243 -6.07 0.61 9.89
N VAL A 244 -6.56 1.70 10.46
CA VAL A 244 -7.51 2.60 9.82
C VAL A 244 -6.80 3.46 8.77
N TYR A 245 -7.43 3.61 7.61
CA TYR A 245 -6.99 4.47 6.52
C TYR A 245 -7.95 5.63 6.33
N GLN A 246 -7.41 6.84 6.22
CA GLN A 246 -8.18 7.96 5.72
C GLN A 246 -8.25 7.87 4.20
N LEU A 247 -9.45 7.76 3.66
CA LEU A 247 -9.67 7.58 2.23
C LEU A 247 -9.93 8.90 1.48
N ASP A 248 -9.76 10.04 2.17
CA ASP A 248 -9.77 11.37 1.55
C ASP A 248 -8.37 11.69 1.03
N GLY A 249 -8.27 12.08 -0.21
CA GLY A 249 -6.99 12.37 -0.85
C GLY A 249 -6.58 13.83 -0.82
N PRO A 250 -5.31 14.12 -1.22
CA PRO A 250 -4.77 15.48 -1.23
C PRO A 250 -5.45 16.41 -2.25
N LYS A 251 -6.21 15.87 -3.21
CA LYS A 251 -6.90 16.61 -4.27
C LYS A 251 -8.42 16.53 -4.18
N GLY A 252 -8.97 16.31 -2.98
CA GLY A 252 -10.40 16.22 -2.75
C GLY A 252 -10.86 14.82 -2.32
N LYS A 253 -12.14 14.63 -2.22
CA LYS A 253 -12.73 13.39 -1.69
C LYS A 253 -12.46 12.21 -2.61
N TYR A 254 -11.80 11.18 -2.11
CA TYR A 254 -11.75 9.88 -2.80
C TYR A 254 -13.12 9.19 -2.77
N MET A 255 -13.93 9.48 -1.76
CA MET A 255 -15.27 8.95 -1.67
C MET A 255 -16.26 9.95 -2.26
N SER A 256 -17.03 9.53 -3.25
CA SER A 256 -18.21 10.21 -3.75
C SER A 256 -19.42 9.29 -3.57
N THR A 257 -20.55 9.87 -3.25
CA THR A 257 -21.84 9.15 -3.26
C THR A 257 -22.45 9.39 -4.63
N SER A 258 -22.80 8.34 -5.37
CA SER A 258 -23.59 8.46 -6.60
C SER A 258 -25.02 8.87 -6.27
N ASP A 259 -25.76 9.36 -7.28
CA ASP A 259 -27.17 9.69 -7.13
C ASP A 259 -28.05 8.51 -6.65
N GLU A 260 -27.54 7.29 -6.83
CA GLU A 260 -28.16 6.03 -6.36
C GLU A 260 -27.73 5.64 -4.93
N GLY A 261 -27.00 6.48 -4.21
CA GLY A 261 -26.56 6.22 -2.84
C GLY A 261 -25.34 5.26 -2.73
N GLN A 262 -24.77 4.79 -3.84
CA GLN A 262 -23.57 3.97 -3.82
C GLN A 262 -22.33 4.83 -3.56
N LYS A 263 -21.51 4.40 -2.58
CA LYS A 263 -20.22 5.01 -2.32
C LYS A 263 -19.22 4.60 -3.41
N ALA A 264 -18.65 5.57 -4.10
CA ALA A 264 -17.56 5.36 -5.04
C ALA A 264 -16.25 5.88 -4.43
N VAL A 265 -15.21 5.06 -4.45
CA VAL A 265 -13.88 5.43 -3.97
C VAL A 265 -12.95 5.56 -5.18
N LYS A 266 -12.24 6.69 -5.28
CA LYS A 266 -11.22 6.92 -6.30
C LYS A 266 -9.87 6.49 -5.74
N VAL A 267 -9.20 5.58 -6.42
CA VAL A 267 -7.86 5.08 -6.04
C VAL A 267 -6.87 5.47 -7.12
N PRO A 268 -5.72 6.07 -6.78
CA PRO A 268 -4.69 6.37 -7.77
C PRO A 268 -4.08 5.06 -8.30
N ILE A 269 -4.17 4.87 -9.62
CA ILE A 269 -3.69 3.68 -10.30
C ILE A 269 -2.93 4.05 -11.57
N HIS A 270 -2.09 3.13 -12.04
CA HIS A 270 -1.51 3.16 -13.38
C HIS A 270 -1.30 1.74 -13.91
N VAL A 271 -1.23 1.60 -15.23
CA VAL A 271 -0.95 0.31 -15.86
C VAL A 271 0.52 0.22 -16.22
N ARG A 272 1.19 -0.83 -15.74
CA ARG A 272 2.54 -1.21 -16.14
C ARG A 272 2.45 -2.36 -17.13
N ARG A 273 2.94 -2.12 -18.34
CA ARG A 273 3.02 -3.14 -19.38
C ARG A 273 3.95 -4.28 -18.97
N SER A 274 3.57 -5.50 -19.33
CA SER A 274 4.34 -6.71 -19.10
C SER A 274 4.65 -7.39 -20.43
N THR A 275 5.77 -8.11 -20.48
CA THR A 275 6.10 -8.99 -21.60
C THR A 275 5.35 -10.33 -21.55
N PHE A 276 4.73 -10.63 -20.40
CA PHE A 276 3.94 -11.83 -20.25
C PHE A 276 2.63 -11.75 -21.05
N ARG A 277 2.53 -12.55 -22.11
CA ARG A 277 1.37 -12.58 -23.02
C ARG A 277 0.87 -14.01 -23.21
N LEU A 278 -0.43 -14.13 -23.49
CA LEU A 278 -0.98 -15.40 -23.92
C LEU A 278 -0.35 -15.81 -25.26
N PRO A 279 0.07 -17.08 -25.41
CA PRO A 279 0.50 -17.62 -26.70
C PRO A 279 -0.58 -17.41 -27.75
N THR A 280 -0.16 -17.08 -28.94
CA THR A 280 -1.07 -16.95 -30.11
C THR A 280 -1.62 -18.31 -30.59
N SER A 281 -0.93 -19.41 -30.24
CA SER A 281 -1.38 -20.75 -30.56
C SER A 281 -2.59 -21.18 -29.73
N THR A 282 -3.50 -21.94 -30.31
CA THR A 282 -4.69 -22.45 -29.64
C THR A 282 -4.42 -23.58 -28.64
N LYS A 283 -3.21 -24.16 -28.65
CA LYS A 283 -2.80 -25.24 -27.74
C LYS A 283 -2.04 -24.63 -26.55
N VAL A 284 -2.72 -24.43 -25.41
CA VAL A 284 -2.11 -24.02 -24.16
C VAL A 284 -2.06 -25.23 -23.24
N PRO A 285 -0.86 -25.75 -22.90
CA PRO A 285 -0.76 -26.84 -21.93
C PRO A 285 -1.16 -26.35 -20.55
N TRP A 286 -1.97 -27.11 -19.86
CA TRP A 286 -2.43 -26.86 -18.48
C TRP A 286 -1.41 -27.48 -17.51
N SER A 287 -0.39 -26.74 -17.16
CA SER A 287 0.44 -27.09 -16.01
C SER A 287 0.40 -25.92 -15.01
N ALA A 288 -0.42 -26.04 -14.00
CA ALA A 288 -0.59 -25.00 -12.98
C ALA A 288 0.08 -25.42 -11.68
N ARG A 289 1.21 -24.78 -11.33
CA ARG A 289 1.64 -24.69 -9.94
C ARG A 289 1.07 -23.41 -9.30
N ALA A 290 0.74 -23.47 -8.04
CA ALA A 290 -0.11 -22.54 -7.27
C ALA A 290 0.16 -21.02 -7.38
N ARG A 291 1.30 -20.55 -7.88
CA ARG A 291 1.56 -19.13 -8.17
C ARG A 291 0.91 -18.63 -9.47
N VAL A 292 0.42 -19.53 -10.32
CA VAL A 292 -0.15 -19.25 -11.64
C VAL A 292 -1.67 -19.18 -11.61
N TRP A 293 -2.32 -19.46 -10.48
CA TRP A 293 -3.78 -19.46 -10.34
C TRP A 293 -4.45 -18.14 -10.76
N ARG A 294 -3.80 -17.01 -10.51
CA ARG A 294 -4.32 -15.70 -10.93
C ARG A 294 -4.36 -15.54 -12.45
N LEU A 295 -3.37 -16.10 -13.13
CA LEU A 295 -3.26 -16.11 -14.59
C LEU A 295 -4.11 -17.22 -15.23
N SER A 296 -4.32 -18.34 -14.53
CA SER A 296 -5.17 -19.45 -15.05
C SER A 296 -6.65 -19.08 -15.14
N ALA A 297 -7.18 -18.26 -14.22
CA ALA A 297 -8.55 -17.76 -14.33
C ALA A 297 -8.73 -16.86 -15.56
N LEU A 298 -7.71 -16.06 -15.90
CA LEU A 298 -7.68 -15.19 -17.08
C LEU A 298 -7.54 -16.03 -18.36
N LEU A 299 -6.68 -17.04 -18.33
CA LEU A 299 -6.49 -18.01 -19.41
C LEU A 299 -7.78 -18.81 -19.67
N CYS A 300 -8.47 -19.28 -18.64
CA CYS A 300 -9.75 -19.96 -18.77
C CYS A 300 -10.80 -19.10 -19.46
N ARG A 301 -10.99 -17.86 -19.05
CA ARG A 301 -12.00 -16.96 -19.64
C ARG A 301 -11.70 -16.67 -21.12
N ASN A 302 -10.44 -16.47 -21.50
CA ASN A 302 -10.08 -16.21 -22.90
C ASN A 302 -10.12 -17.46 -23.78
N VAL A 303 -9.75 -18.64 -23.23
CA VAL A 303 -9.85 -19.93 -23.97
C VAL A 303 -11.31 -20.34 -24.16
N CYS A 304 -12.17 -20.19 -23.16
CA CYS A 304 -13.61 -20.48 -23.30
C CYS A 304 -14.28 -19.58 -24.34
N ARG A 305 -13.92 -18.30 -24.44
CA ARG A 305 -14.47 -17.43 -25.50
C ARG A 305 -13.96 -17.76 -26.89
N ARG A 306 -12.68 -18.17 -27.04
CA ARG A 306 -12.18 -18.65 -28.35
C ARG A 306 -12.88 -19.91 -28.77
N ARG A 307 -13.21 -20.83 -27.84
CA ARG A 307 -14.02 -22.03 -28.16
C ARG A 307 -15.47 -21.68 -28.54
N ALA A 308 -16.10 -20.75 -27.84
CA ALA A 308 -17.43 -20.26 -28.18
C ALA A 308 -17.47 -19.59 -29.56
N ALA A 309 -16.47 -18.75 -29.89
CA ALA A 309 -16.36 -18.13 -31.22
C ALA A 309 -16.06 -19.13 -32.34
N LEU A 310 -15.32 -20.20 -32.04
CA LEU A 310 -15.08 -21.29 -33.01
C LEU A 310 -16.30 -22.22 -33.16
N ALA A 311 -17.07 -22.43 -32.09
CA ALA A 311 -18.30 -23.22 -32.14
C ALA A 311 -19.41 -22.54 -32.94
N THR A 312 -19.47 -21.21 -32.95
CA THR A 312 -20.44 -20.47 -33.80
C THR A 312 -20.03 -20.39 -35.27
N SER A 313 -18.77 -20.70 -35.60
CA SER A 313 -18.32 -20.78 -37.01
C SER A 313 -18.51 -22.15 -37.66
N TRP A 314 -18.98 -23.16 -36.92
CA TRP A 314 -19.29 -24.50 -37.39
C TRP A 314 -20.80 -24.74 -37.32
N ALA A 315 -21.60 -23.92 -38.00
CA ALA A 315 -22.94 -24.30 -38.38
C ALA A 315 -22.81 -25.17 -39.63
N PRO A 316 -23.43 -26.39 -39.67
CA PRO A 316 -23.38 -27.20 -40.87
C PRO A 316 -24.13 -26.48 -41.99
N MET A 317 -23.46 -26.30 -43.13
CA MET A 317 -24.15 -26.04 -44.37
C MET A 317 -24.90 -27.32 -44.76
N HIS A 318 -26.22 -27.22 -44.78
CA HIS A 318 -27.09 -28.15 -45.48
C HIS A 318 -27.16 -27.78 -46.96
#